data_54364a9ee9492249fbf1a96d73c675a5
#
_entry.id   54364a9ee9492249fbf1a96d73c675a5
#
_cell.length_a   1.000
_cell.length_b   1.000
_cell.length_c   1.000
_cell.angle_alpha   90.00
_cell.angle_beta   90.00
_cell.angle_gamma   90.00
#
_symmetry.space_group_name_H-M   'P 1'
#
loop_
_entity.id
_entity.type
_entity.pdbx_description
1 polymer ?
#
loop_
_entity_poly.entity_id
_entity_poly.type
_entity_poly.pdbx_seq_one_letter_code
_entity_poly.pdbx_strand_id
1 'polypeptide(L)'
;MHKLTSRADLDAFRSLCSEALACETKKILVCGGTGCVAGGSLDIYDKLLQLIQEKDLPVEVDLADEPHGDVIGMKKSGCHGFCEMGPLVRIEPQGWLYTKVSLDDCEEIVEKTIIGGENIERLAYRINGKVYRKQEDIPFYKKQTRLVLESCGHINATSIKGYIATGGYKALEKALFEMTPEEIVSEVSESNLRGRGGGGFPAGRKWASCAAQKEFPKYTVCNGDEGDPGAFMDRSIMEGDPHRLLEGMIIAGLAIGSTEGYIYVRAEYPLAVDRLKTAIAQAEELGVLGDDICGSGKSFHIHINRGAGAFVCGEGSALTASIEGKRGMPRVKPPRTVEHGLFNKPTNLNNVETYANVPMIINKGAAWYKSIGPENSPGTKAFALTGKIKNTGLIEVPMGTTLREVIFDVGGGMRDGAKFKAVQIGGPSGGCLTEKELDIPLDFDSLKKVGAMIGSGGLVVMDDKTCMVEIARFFMDFTQNESCGKCVPCREGTKRMLEILERIVEGNGKDGDIETLEELADTISNTALCGLGKTAPSPVVSTIQNFREEYEAHIYDKRCPAGECSKLKKFVIIADKCKGCSKCARNCPVNAIDGKIKEPFVINQEKCIKCGACIGNCNFGAVIEEA
;
A
#
# COMPACT_ATOMS: atom_id res chain seq x y z
N MET A 1 26.00 20.90 -7.24
CA MET A 1 26.01 21.28 -5.79
C MET A 1 27.43 21.15 -5.25
N HIS A 2 27.85 21.99 -4.31
CA HIS A 2 29.16 21.77 -3.62
C HIS A 2 28.95 20.65 -2.57
N LYS A 3 29.93 19.73 -2.52
CA LYS A 3 29.91 18.65 -1.53
C LYS A 3 30.06 19.24 -0.12
N LEU A 4 29.19 18.89 0.79
CA LEU A 4 29.21 19.29 2.19
C LEU A 4 30.33 18.53 2.91
N THR A 5 31.23 19.25 3.56
CA THR A 5 32.43 18.71 4.21
C THR A 5 32.44 18.93 5.72
N SER A 6 31.42 19.55 6.25
CA SER A 6 31.26 19.80 7.68
C SER A 6 29.80 19.95 8.09
N ARG A 7 29.56 19.87 9.41
CA ARG A 7 28.25 20.20 10.00
C ARG A 7 27.81 21.62 9.64
N ALA A 8 28.73 22.58 9.71
CA ALA A 8 28.42 23.98 9.40
C ALA A 8 27.98 24.18 7.94
N ASP A 9 28.56 23.42 7.00
CA ASP A 9 28.14 23.46 5.60
C ASP A 9 26.69 22.96 5.43
N LEU A 10 26.30 21.90 6.15
CA LEU A 10 24.94 21.36 6.13
C LEU A 10 23.92 22.37 6.69
N ASP A 11 24.25 23.04 7.78
CA ASP A 11 23.39 24.07 8.37
C ASP A 11 23.25 25.29 7.45
N ALA A 12 24.35 25.74 6.85
CA ALA A 12 24.33 26.84 5.88
C ALA A 12 23.49 26.48 4.65
N PHE A 13 23.67 25.28 4.10
CA PHE A 13 22.90 24.79 2.95
C PHE A 13 21.40 24.65 3.27
N ARG A 14 21.07 24.18 4.48
CA ARG A 14 19.68 24.11 4.95
C ARG A 14 19.04 25.49 5.03
N SER A 15 19.76 26.48 5.55
CA SER A 15 19.29 27.87 5.61
C SER A 15 19.01 28.41 4.23
N LEU A 16 19.94 28.24 3.30
CA LEU A 16 19.79 28.63 1.89
C LEU A 16 18.56 27.97 1.23
N CYS A 17 18.38 26.67 1.40
CA CYS A 17 17.22 25.95 0.87
C CYS A 17 15.90 26.46 1.49
N SER A 18 15.90 26.81 2.80
CA SER A 18 14.72 27.35 3.47
C SER A 18 14.39 28.76 2.99
N GLU A 19 15.38 29.59 2.72
CA GLU A 19 15.23 30.92 2.14
C GLU A 19 14.67 30.81 0.70
N ALA A 20 15.20 29.91 -0.12
CA ALA A 20 14.71 29.66 -1.47
C ALA A 20 13.24 29.16 -1.45
N LEU A 21 12.90 28.28 -0.51
CA LEU A 21 11.52 27.81 -0.32
C LEU A 21 10.57 28.97 0.06
N ALA A 22 11.05 29.92 0.85
CA ALA A 22 10.26 31.10 1.25
C ALA A 22 9.98 32.06 0.07
N CYS A 23 10.83 32.08 -0.97
CA CYS A 23 10.58 32.84 -2.20
C CYS A 23 9.46 32.26 -3.07
N GLU A 24 9.10 30.97 -2.88
CA GLU A 24 7.97 30.35 -3.57
C GLU A 24 6.63 30.81 -2.93
N THR A 25 6.18 32.00 -3.27
CA THR A 25 4.94 32.59 -2.71
C THR A 25 3.67 31.89 -3.16
N LYS A 26 3.72 31.20 -4.30
CA LYS A 26 2.69 30.27 -4.78
C LYS A 26 3.34 28.95 -5.16
N LYS A 27 2.67 27.85 -4.87
CA LYS A 27 3.14 26.51 -5.29
C LYS A 27 2.02 25.72 -5.96
N ILE A 28 2.38 25.04 -7.03
CA ILE A 28 1.53 24.09 -7.75
C ILE A 28 2.15 22.72 -7.58
N LEU A 29 1.49 21.88 -6.81
CA LEU A 29 1.95 20.53 -6.47
C LEU A 29 1.08 19.51 -7.23
N VAL A 30 1.63 18.97 -8.30
CA VAL A 30 0.96 17.93 -9.09
C VAL A 30 1.33 16.56 -8.53
N CYS A 31 0.33 15.73 -8.25
CA CYS A 31 0.54 14.40 -7.72
C CYS A 31 1.30 13.52 -8.70
N GLY A 32 2.51 13.14 -8.34
CA GLY A 32 3.42 12.27 -9.11
C GLY A 32 3.45 10.82 -8.61
N GLY A 33 2.47 10.36 -7.81
CA GLY A 33 2.34 8.95 -7.45
C GLY A 33 1.80 8.11 -8.60
N THR A 34 2.18 6.84 -8.67
CA THR A 34 1.90 5.91 -9.79
C THR A 34 0.46 5.97 -10.29
N GLY A 35 -0.55 6.03 -9.42
CA GLY A 35 -1.97 6.08 -9.84
C GLY A 35 -2.34 7.35 -10.62
N CYS A 36 -1.86 8.52 -10.16
CA CYS A 36 -2.08 9.79 -10.86
C CYS A 36 -1.25 9.87 -12.15
N VAL A 37 -0.03 9.34 -12.15
CA VAL A 37 0.82 9.26 -13.36
C VAL A 37 0.13 8.43 -14.44
N ALA A 38 -0.44 7.29 -14.09
CA ALA A 38 -1.24 6.47 -15.01
C ALA A 38 -2.49 7.21 -15.52
N GLY A 39 -3.01 8.18 -14.77
CA GLY A 39 -4.11 9.06 -15.15
C GLY A 39 -3.68 10.34 -15.90
N GLY A 40 -2.40 10.47 -16.33
CA GLY A 40 -1.91 11.60 -17.11
C GLY A 40 -1.45 12.81 -16.30
N SER A 41 -1.15 12.65 -15.00
CA SER A 41 -0.75 13.81 -14.17
C SER A 41 0.57 14.45 -14.58
N LEU A 42 1.48 13.73 -15.24
CA LEU A 42 2.72 14.33 -15.75
C LEU A 42 2.47 15.20 -16.98
N ASP A 43 1.53 14.81 -17.84
CA ASP A 43 1.13 15.65 -18.98
C ASP A 43 0.45 16.94 -18.48
N ILE A 44 -0.34 16.86 -17.42
CA ILE A 44 -0.93 18.01 -16.73
C ILE A 44 0.19 18.92 -16.16
N TYR A 45 1.19 18.35 -15.53
CA TYR A 45 2.34 19.09 -15.02
C TYR A 45 3.06 19.84 -16.15
N ASP A 46 3.39 19.17 -17.23
CA ASP A 46 4.12 19.75 -18.35
C ASP A 46 3.28 20.83 -19.04
N LYS A 47 1.96 20.64 -19.18
CA LYS A 47 1.05 21.64 -19.74
C LYS A 47 0.92 22.88 -18.86
N LEU A 48 0.78 22.71 -17.55
CA LEU A 48 0.75 23.84 -16.60
C LEU A 48 2.05 24.64 -16.64
N LEU A 49 3.20 23.95 -16.63
CA LEU A 49 4.51 24.61 -16.73
C LEU A 49 4.66 25.41 -18.03
N GLN A 50 4.28 24.81 -19.17
CA GLN A 50 4.28 25.49 -20.47
C GLN A 50 3.42 26.76 -20.44
N LEU A 51 2.18 26.68 -19.96
CA LEU A 51 1.26 27.82 -19.91
C LEU A 51 1.77 28.96 -19.00
N ILE A 52 2.41 28.63 -17.87
CA ILE A 52 3.01 29.62 -16.97
C ILE A 52 4.16 30.35 -17.67
N GLN A 53 5.02 29.61 -18.38
CA GLN A 53 6.14 30.17 -19.14
C GLN A 53 5.67 31.03 -20.33
N GLU A 54 4.63 30.61 -21.05
CA GLU A 54 4.03 31.38 -22.15
C GLU A 54 3.45 32.73 -21.69
N LYS A 55 3.13 32.85 -20.40
CA LYS A 55 2.63 34.11 -19.79
C LYS A 55 3.73 34.93 -19.11
N ASP A 56 5.01 34.58 -19.33
CA ASP A 56 6.19 35.24 -18.74
C ASP A 56 6.13 35.36 -17.20
N LEU A 57 5.49 34.38 -16.53
CA LEU A 57 5.46 34.34 -15.06
C LEU A 57 6.70 33.68 -14.52
N PRO A 58 7.33 34.20 -13.43
CA PRO A 58 8.51 33.61 -12.83
C PRO A 58 8.16 32.23 -12.22
N VAL A 59 8.79 31.16 -12.71
CA VAL A 59 8.51 29.79 -12.27
C VAL A 59 9.79 29.01 -12.02
N GLU A 60 9.82 28.26 -10.91
CA GLU A 60 10.92 27.36 -10.54
C GLU A 60 10.41 25.93 -10.35
N VAL A 61 11.11 24.99 -10.97
CA VAL A 61 10.83 23.55 -10.84
C VAL A 61 11.57 22.92 -9.66
N ASP A 62 12.72 23.50 -9.29
CA ASP A 62 13.49 23.16 -8.08
C ASP A 62 13.82 24.45 -7.33
N LEU A 63 14.30 24.33 -6.08
CA LEU A 63 14.74 25.48 -5.29
C LEU A 63 16.02 26.09 -5.89
N ALA A 64 16.03 27.41 -6.06
CA ALA A 64 17.17 28.14 -6.60
C ALA A 64 18.41 28.01 -5.70
N ASP A 65 19.60 28.06 -6.30
CA ASP A 65 20.86 28.13 -5.56
C ASP A 65 21.10 29.54 -4.97
N GLU A 66 20.52 30.55 -5.58
CA GLU A 66 20.51 31.94 -5.08
C GLU A 66 19.05 32.38 -4.98
N PRO A 67 18.49 32.51 -3.77
CA PRO A 67 17.09 32.94 -3.58
C PRO A 67 16.85 34.33 -4.16
N HIS A 68 15.80 34.50 -4.96
CA HIS A 68 15.48 35.77 -5.57
C HIS A 68 13.97 35.93 -5.81
N GLY A 69 13.43 37.08 -5.41
CA GLY A 69 12.08 37.52 -5.75
C GLY A 69 10.94 36.56 -5.39
N ASP A 70 9.73 36.94 -5.79
CA ASP A 70 8.55 36.09 -5.68
C ASP A 70 8.44 35.19 -6.92
N VAL A 71 8.45 33.87 -6.72
CA VAL A 71 8.37 32.87 -7.78
C VAL A 71 7.22 31.90 -7.56
N ILE A 72 6.78 31.25 -8.65
CA ILE A 72 5.83 30.15 -8.61
C ILE A 72 6.62 28.84 -8.56
N GLY A 73 6.48 28.08 -7.47
CA GLY A 73 7.05 26.74 -7.38
C GLY A 73 6.19 25.74 -8.15
N MET A 74 6.72 25.11 -9.19
CA MET A 74 6.06 24.05 -9.94
C MET A 74 6.67 22.70 -9.61
N LYS A 75 5.94 21.84 -8.84
CA LYS A 75 6.52 20.64 -8.21
C LYS A 75 5.85 19.35 -8.63
N LYS A 76 6.66 18.32 -8.89
CA LYS A 76 6.21 16.92 -8.98
C LYS A 76 6.22 16.34 -7.56
N SER A 77 5.07 16.34 -6.90
CA SER A 77 4.97 15.88 -5.51
C SER A 77 4.83 14.35 -5.42
N GLY A 78 5.02 13.80 -4.22
CA GLY A 78 4.65 12.43 -3.91
C GLY A 78 3.14 12.19 -3.94
N CYS A 79 2.72 10.95 -3.66
CA CYS A 79 1.32 10.58 -3.64
C CYS A 79 0.55 11.35 -2.55
N HIS A 80 -0.50 12.09 -2.94
CA HIS A 80 -1.37 12.78 -1.99
C HIS A 80 -2.26 11.81 -1.18
N GLY A 81 -2.38 10.55 -1.62
CA GLY A 81 -3.14 9.51 -0.94
C GLY A 81 -4.58 9.34 -1.39
N PHE A 82 -5.19 10.32 -2.04
CA PHE A 82 -6.60 10.27 -2.46
C PHE A 82 -6.75 9.74 -3.89
N CYS A 83 -6.35 8.47 -4.10
CA CYS A 83 -6.16 7.86 -5.42
C CYS A 83 -7.44 7.81 -6.26
N GLU A 84 -8.62 7.63 -5.64
CA GLU A 84 -9.92 7.64 -6.33
C GLU A 84 -10.22 8.97 -7.03
N MET A 85 -9.64 10.06 -6.53
CA MET A 85 -9.88 11.43 -7.01
C MET A 85 -8.78 11.98 -7.90
N GLY A 86 -7.81 11.14 -8.29
CA GLY A 86 -6.73 11.55 -9.20
C GLY A 86 -7.20 11.80 -10.64
N PRO A 87 -6.42 12.56 -11.43
CA PRO A 87 -5.24 13.34 -11.08
C PRO A 87 -5.51 14.50 -10.12
N LEU A 88 -4.56 14.74 -9.19
CA LEU A 88 -4.68 15.74 -8.14
C LEU A 88 -3.69 16.89 -8.36
N VAL A 89 -4.17 18.12 -8.18
CA VAL A 89 -3.34 19.34 -8.18
C VAL A 89 -3.64 20.14 -6.91
N ARG A 90 -2.59 20.39 -6.12
CA ARG A 90 -2.68 21.20 -4.91
C ARG A 90 -2.09 22.58 -5.14
N ILE A 91 -2.77 23.62 -4.65
CA ILE A 91 -2.37 25.02 -4.77
C ILE A 91 -2.06 25.58 -3.39
N GLU A 92 -0.85 26.07 -3.20
CA GLU A 92 -0.40 26.77 -2.00
C GLU A 92 -0.23 28.27 -2.26
N PRO A 93 -0.42 29.16 -1.27
CA PRO A 93 -0.58 28.89 0.16
C PRO A 93 -2.02 28.59 0.60
N GLN A 94 -3.01 28.61 -0.29
CA GLN A 94 -4.43 28.48 0.06
C GLN A 94 -4.79 27.06 0.54
N GLY A 95 -3.96 26.04 0.24
CA GLY A 95 -4.25 24.65 0.54
C GLY A 95 -5.36 24.04 -0.31
N TRP A 96 -5.70 24.65 -1.45
CA TRP A 96 -6.76 24.14 -2.33
C TRP A 96 -6.34 22.85 -3.01
N LEU A 97 -7.26 21.88 -3.04
CA LEU A 97 -7.05 20.60 -3.74
C LEU A 97 -8.06 20.47 -4.88
N TYR A 98 -7.53 20.42 -6.09
CA TYR A 98 -8.28 20.09 -7.30
C TYR A 98 -8.22 18.61 -7.58
N THR A 99 -9.37 18.03 -7.91
CA THR A 99 -9.56 16.58 -8.12
C THR A 99 -9.99 16.30 -9.54
N LYS A 100 -9.61 15.13 -10.07
CA LYS A 100 -9.96 14.68 -11.45
C LYS A 100 -9.59 15.71 -12.50
N VAL A 101 -8.44 16.36 -12.32
CA VAL A 101 -7.94 17.38 -13.23
C VAL A 101 -7.58 16.75 -14.57
N SER A 102 -7.96 17.42 -15.67
CA SER A 102 -7.65 17.05 -17.04
C SER A 102 -6.76 18.10 -17.72
N LEU A 103 -6.26 17.80 -18.91
CA LEU A 103 -5.49 18.76 -19.71
C LEU A 103 -6.31 20.01 -20.08
N ASP A 104 -7.63 19.84 -20.28
CA ASP A 104 -8.54 20.93 -20.63
C ASP A 104 -8.74 21.94 -19.47
N ASP A 105 -8.44 21.52 -18.23
CA ASP A 105 -8.55 22.37 -17.05
C ASP A 105 -7.33 23.27 -16.84
N CYS A 106 -6.19 22.96 -17.48
CA CYS A 106 -4.91 23.62 -17.19
C CYS A 106 -4.94 25.12 -17.46
N GLU A 107 -5.54 25.56 -18.57
CA GLU A 107 -5.64 26.98 -18.91
C GLU A 107 -6.48 27.75 -17.86
N GLU A 108 -7.62 27.21 -17.48
CA GLU A 108 -8.46 27.78 -16.43
C GLU A 108 -7.75 27.86 -15.07
N ILE A 109 -6.95 26.83 -14.72
CA ILE A 109 -6.15 26.83 -13.48
C ILE A 109 -5.12 27.96 -13.52
N VAL A 110 -4.41 28.15 -14.63
CA VAL A 110 -3.41 29.21 -14.72
C VAL A 110 -4.08 30.58 -14.67
N GLU A 111 -5.14 30.81 -15.46
CA GLU A 111 -5.77 32.13 -15.55
C GLU A 111 -6.52 32.52 -14.28
N LYS A 112 -7.44 31.65 -13.81
CA LYS A 112 -8.28 31.98 -12.67
C LYS A 112 -7.55 31.80 -11.35
N THR A 113 -6.81 30.68 -11.19
CA THR A 113 -6.23 30.37 -9.87
C THR A 113 -4.86 31.00 -9.69
N ILE A 114 -3.95 30.86 -10.64
CA ILE A 114 -2.58 31.33 -10.45
C ILE A 114 -2.50 32.84 -10.64
N ILE A 115 -3.13 33.38 -11.68
CA ILE A 115 -3.13 34.84 -11.97
C ILE A 115 -4.24 35.54 -11.16
N GLY A 116 -5.47 35.04 -11.26
CA GLY A 116 -6.64 35.70 -10.65
C GLY A 116 -6.81 35.47 -9.16
N GLY A 117 -6.15 34.44 -8.56
CA GLY A 117 -6.28 34.12 -7.14
C GLY A 117 -7.64 33.52 -6.74
N GLU A 118 -8.39 32.97 -7.71
CA GLU A 118 -9.73 32.42 -7.50
C GLU A 118 -9.75 30.90 -7.44
N ASN A 119 -10.64 30.35 -6.64
CA ASN A 119 -10.87 28.90 -6.59
C ASN A 119 -11.83 28.45 -7.69
N ILE A 120 -11.51 27.34 -8.36
CA ILE A 120 -12.37 26.72 -9.37
C ILE A 120 -13.23 25.65 -8.67
N GLU A 121 -14.46 26.01 -8.28
CA GLU A 121 -15.35 25.12 -7.49
C GLU A 121 -15.67 23.78 -8.16
N ARG A 122 -15.74 23.71 -9.49
CA ARG A 122 -16.02 22.46 -10.20
C ARG A 122 -14.93 21.42 -10.04
N LEU A 123 -13.68 21.86 -9.81
CA LEU A 123 -12.51 20.99 -9.57
C LEU A 123 -12.33 20.64 -8.09
N ALA A 124 -13.00 21.36 -7.18
CA ALA A 124 -12.95 21.04 -5.76
C ALA A 124 -13.72 19.77 -5.43
N TYR A 125 -13.25 19.04 -4.39
CA TYR A 125 -13.92 17.82 -3.96
C TYR A 125 -15.33 18.08 -3.46
N ARG A 126 -16.27 17.25 -3.90
CA ARG A 126 -17.69 17.37 -3.52
C ARG A 126 -18.24 16.03 -3.04
N ILE A 127 -18.89 16.06 -1.87
CA ILE A 127 -19.61 14.92 -1.32
C ILE A 127 -20.90 15.39 -0.61
N ASN A 128 -21.99 14.68 -0.78
CA ASN A 128 -23.29 14.98 -0.19
C ASN A 128 -23.74 16.45 -0.39
N GLY A 129 -23.46 17.01 -1.57
CA GLY A 129 -23.78 18.41 -1.92
C GLY A 129 -22.85 19.48 -1.31
N LYS A 130 -21.93 19.12 -0.42
CA LYS A 130 -20.95 20.03 0.17
C LYS A 130 -19.66 20.05 -0.64
N VAL A 131 -19.15 21.26 -0.88
CA VAL A 131 -17.88 21.52 -1.57
C VAL A 131 -16.76 21.72 -0.56
N TYR A 132 -15.64 21.05 -0.76
CA TYR A 132 -14.43 21.17 0.05
C TYR A 132 -13.32 21.71 -0.83
N ARG A 133 -12.88 22.94 -0.58
CA ARG A 133 -11.83 23.60 -1.35
C ARG A 133 -10.43 23.24 -0.84
N LYS A 134 -10.25 23.21 0.49
CA LYS A 134 -8.97 22.90 1.12
C LYS A 134 -8.83 21.41 1.39
N GLN A 135 -7.62 20.88 1.16
CA GLN A 135 -7.31 19.47 1.41
C GLN A 135 -7.59 19.07 2.87
N GLU A 136 -7.19 19.90 3.82
CA GLU A 136 -7.33 19.65 5.25
C GLU A 136 -8.79 19.56 5.75
N ASP A 137 -9.73 20.19 5.02
CA ASP A 137 -11.15 20.16 5.37
C ASP A 137 -11.86 18.91 4.83
N ILE A 138 -11.28 18.21 3.85
CA ILE A 138 -11.86 17.00 3.28
C ILE A 138 -11.91 15.91 4.33
N PRO A 139 -13.07 15.25 4.57
CA PRO A 139 -13.21 14.22 5.61
C PRO A 139 -12.15 13.11 5.53
N PHE A 140 -11.76 12.73 4.31
CA PHE A 140 -10.70 11.75 4.06
C PHE A 140 -9.36 12.13 4.72
N TYR A 141 -8.97 13.41 4.71
CA TYR A 141 -7.72 13.87 5.31
C TYR A 141 -7.84 14.27 6.77
N LYS A 142 -8.99 14.82 7.16
CA LYS A 142 -9.20 15.46 8.46
C LYS A 142 -8.93 14.57 9.67
N LYS A 143 -9.17 13.26 9.54
CA LYS A 143 -8.96 12.27 10.62
C LYS A 143 -7.64 11.51 10.50
N GLN A 144 -6.82 11.83 9.53
CA GLN A 144 -5.49 11.26 9.38
C GLN A 144 -4.46 12.01 10.25
N THR A 145 -3.46 11.29 10.72
CA THR A 145 -2.24 11.84 11.31
C THR A 145 -1.08 11.37 10.45
N ARG A 146 -0.65 12.22 9.52
CA ARG A 146 0.39 11.87 8.56
C ARG A 146 1.74 12.27 9.11
N LEU A 147 2.54 11.29 9.52
CA LEU A 147 3.91 11.44 10.01
C LEU A 147 4.93 10.96 8.97
N VAL A 148 4.81 9.70 8.54
CA VAL A 148 5.66 9.13 7.50
C VAL A 148 5.31 9.71 6.13
N LEU A 149 4.03 9.96 5.91
CA LEU A 149 3.49 10.55 4.67
C LEU A 149 3.40 12.09 4.74
N GLU A 150 3.99 12.75 5.74
CA GLU A 150 3.92 14.20 5.95
C GLU A 150 4.37 14.99 4.72
N SER A 151 5.49 14.62 4.13
CA SER A 151 6.05 15.27 2.94
C SER A 151 5.33 14.90 1.64
N CYS A 152 4.61 13.76 1.62
CA CYS A 152 3.92 13.29 0.42
C CYS A 152 2.78 14.24 0.04
N GLY A 153 2.88 14.85 -1.15
CA GLY A 153 1.95 15.87 -1.63
C GLY A 153 2.32 17.30 -1.27
N HIS A 154 3.42 17.53 -0.54
CA HIS A 154 3.82 18.86 -0.05
C HIS A 154 5.20 19.32 -0.53
N ILE A 155 6.10 18.40 -0.89
CA ILE A 155 7.43 18.71 -1.41
C ILE A 155 7.63 18.17 -2.83
N ASN A 156 8.68 18.65 -3.51
CA ASN A 156 9.13 18.05 -4.74
C ASN A 156 9.82 16.71 -4.43
N ALA A 157 9.20 15.60 -4.84
CA ALA A 157 9.72 14.25 -4.60
C ALA A 157 11.02 13.91 -5.36
N THR A 158 11.46 14.80 -6.28
CA THR A 158 12.70 14.64 -7.07
C THR A 158 13.83 15.53 -6.62
N SER A 159 13.67 16.26 -5.50
CA SER A 159 14.62 17.27 -5.07
C SER A 159 15.07 17.08 -3.63
N ILE A 160 16.38 16.89 -3.44
CA ILE A 160 16.99 16.86 -2.11
C ILE A 160 16.86 18.21 -1.40
N LYS A 161 16.89 19.34 -2.15
CA LYS A 161 16.76 20.68 -1.58
C LYS A 161 15.41 20.87 -0.90
N GLY A 162 14.32 20.40 -1.54
CA GLY A 162 12.97 20.44 -0.96
C GLY A 162 12.87 19.65 0.35
N TYR A 163 13.50 18.48 0.43
CA TYR A 163 13.57 17.69 1.65
C TYR A 163 14.37 18.40 2.75
N ILE A 164 15.55 18.95 2.42
CA ILE A 164 16.40 19.69 3.37
C ILE A 164 15.72 20.97 3.88
N ALA A 165 15.08 21.73 2.99
CA ALA A 165 14.36 22.96 3.33
C ALA A 165 13.25 22.73 4.40
N THR A 166 12.65 21.56 4.42
CA THR A 166 11.62 21.16 5.39
C THR A 166 12.18 20.44 6.62
N GLY A 167 13.50 20.44 6.80
CA GLY A 167 14.17 19.87 7.97
C GLY A 167 14.73 18.47 7.78
N GLY A 168 14.81 17.99 6.54
CA GLY A 168 15.46 16.72 6.23
C GLY A 168 16.94 16.71 6.59
N TYR A 169 17.47 15.53 6.85
CA TYR A 169 18.83 15.26 7.30
C TYR A 169 19.23 15.90 8.64
N LYS A 170 18.29 16.51 9.40
CA LYS A 170 18.57 16.95 10.78
C LYS A 170 18.79 15.78 11.73
N ALA A 171 18.03 14.69 11.54
CA ALA A 171 18.22 13.50 12.35
C ALA A 171 19.56 12.84 12.07
N LEU A 172 19.98 12.79 10.80
CA LEU A 172 21.29 12.31 10.42
C LEU A 172 22.41 13.18 11.03
N GLU A 173 22.29 14.50 10.95
CA GLU A 173 23.23 15.45 11.57
C GLU A 173 23.37 15.18 13.08
N LYS A 174 22.26 15.05 13.79
CA LYS A 174 22.25 14.71 15.23
C LYS A 174 22.92 13.36 15.49
N ALA A 175 22.60 12.33 14.68
CA ALA A 175 23.18 11.00 14.81
C ALA A 175 24.69 10.96 14.53
N LEU A 176 25.19 11.79 13.60
CA LEU A 176 26.62 11.86 13.24
C LEU A 176 27.47 12.57 14.28
N PHE A 177 26.97 13.68 14.84
CA PHE A 177 27.78 14.62 15.63
C PHE A 177 27.43 14.70 17.11
N GLU A 178 26.26 14.20 17.52
CA GLU A 178 25.77 14.35 18.89
C GLU A 178 25.44 13.02 19.59
N MET A 179 25.39 11.89 18.85
CA MET A 179 25.01 10.60 19.42
C MET A 179 26.04 9.51 19.16
N THR A 180 26.22 8.64 20.12
CA THR A 180 26.92 7.38 19.93
C THR A 180 26.02 6.32 19.28
N PRO A 181 26.58 5.26 18.68
CA PRO A 181 25.77 4.14 18.15
C PRO A 181 24.84 3.52 19.19
N GLU A 182 25.30 3.41 20.43
CA GLU A 182 24.52 2.88 21.56
C GLU A 182 23.33 3.76 21.92
N GLU A 183 23.52 5.09 21.90
CA GLU A 183 22.45 6.07 22.16
C GLU A 183 21.39 6.03 21.05
N ILE A 184 21.79 5.86 19.77
CA ILE A 184 20.86 5.70 18.66
C ILE A 184 20.04 4.43 18.85
N VAL A 185 20.67 3.30 19.20
CA VAL A 185 19.97 2.03 19.48
C VAL A 185 19.02 2.18 20.67
N SER A 186 19.42 2.89 21.73
CA SER A 186 18.60 3.14 22.92
C SER A 186 17.36 3.95 22.56
N GLU A 187 17.52 5.06 21.82
CA GLU A 187 16.44 5.95 21.41
C GLU A 187 15.37 5.19 20.60
N VAL A 188 15.81 4.39 19.62
CA VAL A 188 14.89 3.55 18.82
C VAL A 188 14.26 2.44 19.66
N SER A 189 14.97 1.88 20.64
CA SER A 189 14.43 0.87 21.54
C SER A 189 13.40 1.47 22.49
N GLU A 190 13.69 2.61 23.07
CA GLU A 190 12.81 3.32 23.98
C GLU A 190 11.55 3.85 23.29
N SER A 191 11.63 4.21 22.00
CA SER A 191 10.46 4.60 21.20
C SER A 191 9.45 3.47 21.05
N ASN A 192 9.83 2.22 21.32
CA ASN A 192 9.05 1.01 21.08
C ASN A 192 8.53 0.89 19.64
N LEU A 193 9.29 1.42 18.66
CA LEU A 193 8.97 1.25 17.24
C LEU A 193 8.88 -0.22 16.89
N ARG A 194 7.72 -0.68 16.47
CA ARG A 194 7.50 -2.02 15.95
C ARG A 194 7.60 -2.03 14.43
N GLY A 195 8.15 -3.09 13.85
CA GLY A 195 8.32 -3.23 12.40
C GLY A 195 7.00 -3.09 11.65
N ARG A 196 6.99 -2.26 10.60
CA ARG A 196 5.79 -1.91 9.80
C ARG A 196 5.52 -2.85 8.62
N GLY A 197 6.43 -3.80 8.37
CA GLY A 197 6.25 -4.80 7.30
C GLY A 197 5.41 -6.03 7.67
N GLY A 198 4.58 -5.96 8.72
CA GLY A 198 3.58 -6.97 9.05
C GLY A 198 3.80 -7.72 10.36
N GLY A 199 5.01 -8.16 10.65
CA GLY A 199 5.29 -9.00 11.84
C GLY A 199 5.36 -8.25 13.17
N GLY A 200 5.43 -6.92 13.19
CA GLY A 200 5.44 -6.10 14.40
C GLY A 200 6.59 -6.38 15.38
N PHE A 201 7.71 -6.93 14.93
CA PHE A 201 8.86 -7.18 15.80
C PHE A 201 9.52 -5.86 16.21
N PRO A 202 9.89 -5.65 17.49
CA PRO A 202 10.51 -4.40 17.96
C PRO A 202 11.82 -4.08 17.20
N ALA A 203 11.86 -2.92 16.53
CA ALA A 203 12.99 -2.53 15.70
C ALA A 203 14.28 -2.36 16.53
N GLY A 204 14.19 -1.68 17.68
CA GLY A 204 15.35 -1.46 18.56
C GLY A 204 15.98 -2.76 19.06
N ARG A 205 15.18 -3.79 19.40
CA ARG A 205 15.71 -5.11 19.78
C ARG A 205 16.46 -5.78 18.62
N LYS A 206 15.99 -5.61 17.40
CA LYS A 206 16.67 -6.12 16.21
C LYS A 206 18.00 -5.41 16.00
N TRP A 207 18.02 -4.08 16.12
CA TRP A 207 19.23 -3.27 15.99
C TRP A 207 20.27 -3.63 17.07
N ALA A 208 19.84 -3.68 18.34
CA ALA A 208 20.70 -4.11 19.44
C ALA A 208 21.33 -5.50 19.21
N SER A 209 20.51 -6.46 18.73
CA SER A 209 20.99 -7.83 18.45
C SER A 209 21.99 -7.84 17.29
N CYS A 210 21.85 -6.99 16.27
CA CYS A 210 22.80 -6.88 15.16
C CYS A 210 24.06 -6.12 15.58
N ALA A 211 23.92 -5.03 16.35
CA ALA A 211 25.04 -4.26 16.87
C ALA A 211 25.97 -5.11 17.75
N ALA A 212 25.39 -6.00 18.57
CA ALA A 212 26.15 -6.90 19.46
C ALA A 212 26.96 -7.98 18.74
N GLN A 213 26.75 -8.23 17.45
CA GLN A 213 27.55 -9.19 16.67
C GLN A 213 28.98 -8.68 16.49
N LYS A 214 29.96 -9.56 16.64
CA LYS A 214 31.39 -9.23 16.52
C LYS A 214 31.91 -9.33 15.09
N GLU A 215 31.18 -10.03 14.23
CA GLU A 215 31.57 -10.21 12.82
C GLU A 215 31.32 -8.97 11.99
N PHE A 216 32.21 -8.73 11.05
CA PHE A 216 32.16 -7.68 10.03
C PHE A 216 32.41 -8.27 8.62
N PRO A 217 32.00 -7.59 7.54
CA PRO A 217 31.12 -6.40 7.55
C PRO A 217 29.73 -6.73 8.07
N LYS A 218 29.00 -5.69 8.52
CA LYS A 218 27.57 -5.75 8.81
C LYS A 218 26.80 -5.08 7.69
N TYR A 219 25.56 -5.50 7.45
CA TYR A 219 24.72 -4.97 6.39
C TYR A 219 23.41 -4.38 6.91
N THR A 220 22.99 -3.27 6.29
CA THR A 220 21.67 -2.68 6.47
C THR A 220 20.83 -2.98 5.24
N VAL A 221 19.67 -3.66 5.41
CA VAL A 221 18.81 -4.05 4.30
C VAL A 221 17.42 -3.44 4.47
N CYS A 222 16.95 -2.77 3.45
CA CYS A 222 15.59 -2.27 3.34
C CYS A 222 14.76 -3.23 2.50
N ASN A 223 13.68 -3.74 3.10
CA ASN A 223 12.70 -4.57 2.44
C ASN A 223 11.58 -3.69 1.86
N GLY A 224 11.64 -3.45 0.56
CA GLY A 224 10.62 -2.81 -0.27
C GLY A 224 9.91 -3.80 -1.20
N ASP A 225 9.94 -5.12 -0.87
CA ASP A 225 9.20 -6.16 -1.58
C ASP A 225 7.74 -6.20 -1.11
N GLU A 226 6.96 -5.20 -1.49
CA GLU A 226 5.55 -5.04 -1.17
C GLU A 226 4.68 -5.79 -2.18
N GLY A 227 4.40 -7.06 -1.90
CA GLY A 227 3.72 -7.97 -2.82
C GLY A 227 2.27 -8.26 -2.48
N ASP A 228 1.73 -7.78 -1.37
CA ASP A 228 0.33 -8.00 -0.96
C ASP A 228 -0.64 -7.40 -1.99
N PRO A 229 -1.66 -8.14 -2.46
CA PRO A 229 -2.70 -7.59 -3.32
C PRO A 229 -3.39 -6.37 -2.67
N GLY A 230 -3.37 -5.23 -3.36
CA GLY A 230 -3.95 -3.97 -2.89
C GLY A 230 -3.04 -3.12 -2.00
N ALA A 231 -1.84 -3.58 -1.60
CA ALA A 231 -0.88 -2.81 -0.82
C ALA A 231 0.01 -1.91 -1.71
N PHE A 232 0.22 -0.65 -1.30
CA PHE A 232 1.09 0.31 -2.00
C PHE A 232 1.65 1.41 -1.07
N MET A 233 1.78 1.11 0.23
CA MET A 233 2.28 2.06 1.24
C MET A 233 3.77 2.31 1.06
N ASP A 234 4.57 1.25 1.02
CA ASP A 234 6.02 1.31 0.86
C ASP A 234 6.40 1.93 -0.48
N ARG A 235 5.71 1.56 -1.56
CA ARG A 235 5.84 2.19 -2.87
C ARG A 235 5.65 3.70 -2.78
N SER A 236 4.59 4.15 -2.12
CA SER A 236 4.26 5.57 -2.02
C SER A 236 5.29 6.37 -1.22
N ILE A 237 5.92 5.76 -0.21
CA ILE A 237 7.02 6.37 0.54
C ILE A 237 8.26 6.50 -0.36
N MET A 238 8.65 5.43 -1.07
CA MET A 238 9.79 5.44 -1.99
C MET A 238 9.60 6.42 -3.17
N GLU A 239 8.36 6.58 -3.65
CA GLU A 239 8.02 7.53 -4.72
C GLU A 239 7.94 8.98 -4.23
N GLY A 240 7.48 9.20 -3.00
CA GLY A 240 7.08 10.52 -2.51
C GLY A 240 8.08 11.21 -1.59
N ASP A 241 8.84 10.44 -0.81
CA ASP A 241 9.86 10.96 0.11
C ASP A 241 11.04 9.96 0.23
N PRO A 242 11.77 9.72 -0.88
CA PRO A 242 12.88 8.75 -0.88
C PRO A 242 14.01 9.16 0.06
N HIS A 243 14.26 10.46 0.27
CA HIS A 243 15.31 10.93 1.14
C HIS A 243 15.06 10.60 2.61
N ARG A 244 13.81 10.58 3.07
CA ARG A 244 13.44 10.12 4.42
C ARG A 244 13.83 8.67 4.65
N LEU A 245 13.63 7.82 3.64
CA LEU A 245 14.07 6.43 3.68
C LEU A 245 15.60 6.33 3.76
N LEU A 246 16.32 7.06 2.89
CA LEU A 246 17.79 7.06 2.90
C LEU A 246 18.34 7.54 4.26
N GLU A 247 17.81 8.63 4.81
CA GLU A 247 18.20 9.15 6.12
C GLU A 247 18.01 8.09 7.22
N GLY A 248 16.85 7.42 7.24
CA GLY A 248 16.59 6.35 8.21
C GLY A 248 17.52 5.15 8.07
N MET A 249 17.93 4.80 6.84
CA MET A 249 18.87 3.71 6.59
C MET A 249 20.30 4.07 7.01
N ILE A 250 20.74 5.30 6.74
CA ILE A 250 22.07 5.78 7.16
C ILE A 250 22.18 5.75 8.69
N ILE A 251 21.16 6.29 9.39
CA ILE A 251 21.10 6.27 10.86
C ILE A 251 21.16 4.84 11.40
N ALA A 252 20.43 3.91 10.78
CA ALA A 252 20.48 2.49 11.17
C ALA A 252 21.87 1.88 10.91
N GLY A 253 22.53 2.24 9.83
CA GLY A 253 23.91 1.86 9.52
C GLY A 253 24.88 2.32 10.61
N LEU A 254 24.80 3.59 11.01
CA LEU A 254 25.60 4.16 12.10
C LEU A 254 25.37 3.40 13.41
N ALA A 255 24.12 3.12 13.75
CA ALA A 255 23.73 2.43 14.99
C ALA A 255 24.29 1.00 15.12
N ILE A 256 24.44 0.26 14.01
CA ILE A 256 24.92 -1.12 14.04
C ILE A 256 26.38 -1.27 13.59
N GLY A 257 27.01 -0.21 13.11
CA GLY A 257 28.37 -0.23 12.55
C GLY A 257 28.43 -0.84 11.14
N SER A 258 27.41 -0.59 10.31
CA SER A 258 27.35 -0.99 8.89
C SER A 258 27.77 0.18 8.00
N THR A 259 28.52 -0.12 6.94
CA THR A 259 28.90 0.85 5.90
C THR A 259 28.18 0.60 4.58
N GLU A 260 27.39 -0.48 4.49
CA GLU A 260 26.73 -0.93 3.27
C GLU A 260 25.24 -1.14 3.49
N GLY A 261 24.43 -0.50 2.65
CA GLY A 261 22.99 -0.61 2.61
C GLY A 261 22.47 -1.18 1.29
N TYR A 262 21.42 -1.99 1.35
CA TYR A 262 20.73 -2.54 0.18
C TYR A 262 19.24 -2.25 0.27
N ILE A 263 18.68 -1.62 -0.77
CA ILE A 263 17.23 -1.48 -0.94
C ILE A 263 16.77 -2.54 -1.92
N TYR A 264 15.97 -3.49 -1.43
CA TYR A 264 15.32 -4.49 -2.27
C TYR A 264 13.94 -3.97 -2.65
N VAL A 265 13.73 -3.68 -3.92
CA VAL A 265 12.51 -3.10 -4.48
C VAL A 265 12.01 -3.96 -5.64
N ARG A 266 10.69 -4.05 -5.81
CA ARG A 266 10.07 -4.81 -6.90
C ARG A 266 10.38 -4.19 -8.27
N ALA A 267 10.60 -5.04 -9.28
CA ALA A 267 10.77 -4.58 -10.67
C ALA A 267 9.51 -3.91 -11.23
N GLU A 268 8.33 -4.24 -10.67
CA GLU A 268 7.03 -3.66 -11.01
C GLU A 268 6.83 -2.24 -10.46
N TYR A 269 7.81 -1.70 -9.72
CA TYR A 269 7.79 -0.34 -9.19
C TYR A 269 8.82 0.56 -9.90
N PRO A 270 8.74 0.74 -11.24
CA PRO A 270 9.76 1.49 -11.98
C PRO A 270 9.93 2.93 -11.50
N LEU A 271 8.81 3.60 -11.16
CA LEU A 271 8.86 4.98 -10.65
C LEU A 271 9.59 5.05 -9.30
N ALA A 272 9.35 4.12 -8.38
CA ALA A 272 10.06 4.06 -7.10
C ALA A 272 11.58 3.85 -7.32
N VAL A 273 11.95 2.96 -8.25
CA VAL A 273 13.35 2.71 -8.62
C VAL A 273 14.01 3.99 -9.14
N ASP A 274 13.34 4.73 -10.02
CA ASP A 274 13.88 5.97 -10.60
C ASP A 274 14.01 7.09 -9.55
N ARG A 275 13.02 7.22 -8.65
CA ARG A 275 13.09 8.15 -7.51
C ARG A 275 14.25 7.82 -6.56
N LEU A 276 14.42 6.55 -6.22
CA LEU A 276 15.51 6.10 -5.35
C LEU A 276 16.88 6.34 -5.99
N LYS A 277 17.06 6.05 -7.29
CA LYS A 277 18.31 6.34 -8.00
C LYS A 277 18.63 7.84 -8.00
N THR A 278 17.63 8.67 -8.27
CA THR A 278 17.79 10.13 -8.24
C THR A 278 18.18 10.60 -6.84
N ALA A 279 17.50 10.12 -5.80
CA ALA A 279 17.77 10.50 -4.42
C ALA A 279 19.16 10.05 -3.94
N ILE A 280 19.59 8.83 -4.28
CA ILE A 280 20.94 8.33 -3.97
C ILE A 280 21.99 9.21 -4.64
N ALA A 281 21.88 9.47 -5.95
CA ALA A 281 22.82 10.29 -6.68
C ALA A 281 22.93 11.72 -6.09
N GLN A 282 21.79 12.34 -5.77
CA GLN A 282 21.77 13.66 -5.13
C GLN A 282 22.41 13.65 -3.73
N ALA A 283 22.15 12.61 -2.94
CA ALA A 283 22.71 12.47 -1.59
C ALA A 283 24.24 12.24 -1.63
N GLU A 284 24.73 11.47 -2.59
CA GLU A 284 26.18 11.25 -2.81
C GLU A 284 26.86 12.53 -3.31
N GLU A 285 26.28 13.21 -4.30
CA GLU A 285 26.81 14.48 -4.82
C GLU A 285 26.90 15.53 -3.71
N LEU A 286 25.88 15.63 -2.86
CA LEU A 286 25.85 16.58 -1.76
C LEU A 286 26.76 16.18 -0.58
N GLY A 287 27.15 14.91 -0.45
CA GLY A 287 27.99 14.40 0.62
C GLY A 287 27.26 14.02 1.90
N VAL A 288 25.94 13.82 1.85
CA VAL A 288 25.15 13.23 2.96
C VAL A 288 25.06 11.71 2.86
N LEU A 289 25.61 11.12 1.80
CA LEU A 289 25.78 9.69 1.56
C LEU A 289 27.15 9.45 0.93
N GLY A 290 27.72 8.25 1.05
CA GLY A 290 29.02 7.87 0.49
C GLY A 290 30.13 7.92 1.51
N ASP A 291 31.35 8.30 1.06
CA ASP A 291 32.51 8.40 1.93
C ASP A 291 32.53 9.72 2.70
N ASP A 292 32.96 9.64 3.96
CA ASP A 292 33.16 10.79 4.86
C ASP A 292 31.92 11.73 4.90
N ILE A 293 30.78 11.20 5.28
CA ILE A 293 29.51 11.93 5.31
C ILE A 293 29.63 13.21 6.13
N CYS A 294 29.46 14.36 5.48
CA CYS A 294 29.58 15.70 6.07
C CYS A 294 30.85 15.92 6.90
N GLY A 295 31.99 15.30 6.53
CA GLY A 295 33.25 15.41 7.26
C GLY A 295 33.28 14.73 8.64
N SER A 296 32.35 13.79 8.89
CA SER A 296 32.24 13.09 10.18
C SER A 296 33.19 11.91 10.34
N GLY A 297 33.93 11.54 9.30
CA GLY A 297 34.75 10.32 9.26
C GLY A 297 33.93 9.03 9.15
N LYS A 298 32.58 9.12 8.96
CA LYS A 298 31.69 7.97 8.78
C LYS A 298 31.33 7.83 7.31
N SER A 299 31.20 6.58 6.84
CA SER A 299 30.83 6.26 5.46
C SER A 299 29.64 5.32 5.44
N PHE A 300 28.77 5.50 4.45
CA PHE A 300 27.65 4.61 4.18
C PHE A 300 27.25 4.67 2.71
N HIS A 301 27.14 3.51 2.07
CA HIS A 301 26.78 3.36 0.66
C HIS A 301 25.46 2.63 0.51
N ILE A 302 24.65 2.99 -0.47
CA ILE A 302 23.33 2.37 -0.71
C ILE A 302 23.26 1.80 -2.13
N HIS A 303 22.89 0.53 -2.23
CA HIS A 303 22.71 -0.20 -3.48
C HIS A 303 21.23 -0.55 -3.68
N ILE A 304 20.75 -0.50 -4.93
CA ILE A 304 19.40 -0.91 -5.29
C ILE A 304 19.44 -2.29 -5.92
N ASN A 305 18.70 -3.24 -5.34
CA ASN A 305 18.43 -4.55 -5.90
C ASN A 305 16.96 -4.63 -6.35
N ARG A 306 16.74 -4.97 -7.64
CA ARG A 306 15.40 -5.16 -8.17
C ARG A 306 15.00 -6.63 -8.09
N GLY A 307 13.95 -6.92 -7.31
CA GLY A 307 13.34 -8.24 -7.25
C GLY A 307 12.44 -8.49 -8.45
N ALA A 308 12.30 -9.76 -8.87
CA ALA A 308 11.45 -10.17 -9.98
C ALA A 308 9.96 -10.32 -9.59
N GLY A 309 9.51 -9.70 -8.50
CA GLY A 309 8.12 -9.66 -8.08
C GLY A 309 7.61 -10.84 -7.26
N ALA A 310 8.46 -11.78 -6.87
CA ALA A 310 8.04 -12.93 -6.07
C ALA A 310 7.73 -12.52 -4.62
N PHE A 311 6.49 -12.67 -4.19
CA PHE A 311 6.03 -12.33 -2.84
C PHE A 311 6.83 -13.02 -1.72
N VAL A 312 7.28 -14.27 -1.97
CA VAL A 312 8.13 -15.00 -1.02
C VAL A 312 9.45 -14.27 -0.69
N CYS A 313 9.93 -13.41 -1.58
CA CYS A 313 11.13 -12.60 -1.35
C CYS A 313 10.94 -11.51 -0.29
N GLY A 314 9.71 -11.20 0.12
CA GLY A 314 9.42 -10.41 1.33
C GLY A 314 9.86 -11.10 2.64
N GLU A 315 10.05 -12.41 2.66
CA GLU A 315 10.67 -13.12 3.80
C GLU A 315 12.17 -12.87 3.85
N GLY A 316 12.69 -12.41 5.00
CA GLY A 316 14.04 -11.87 5.09
C GLY A 316 15.17 -12.78 4.62
N SER A 317 15.09 -14.11 4.83
CA SER A 317 16.12 -15.04 4.36
C SER A 317 16.00 -15.34 2.85
N ALA A 318 14.81 -15.28 2.30
CA ALA A 318 14.58 -15.37 0.85
C ALA A 318 15.08 -14.09 0.15
N LEU A 319 14.82 -12.92 0.73
CA LEU A 319 15.27 -11.62 0.25
C LEU A 319 16.80 -11.57 0.18
N THR A 320 17.51 -11.93 1.27
CA THR A 320 18.97 -11.94 1.28
C THR A 320 19.54 -12.92 0.24
N ALA A 321 18.94 -14.11 0.09
CA ALA A 321 19.33 -15.07 -0.95
C ALA A 321 19.14 -14.50 -2.37
N SER A 322 18.07 -13.74 -2.60
CA SER A 322 17.81 -13.06 -3.88
C SER A 322 18.83 -11.96 -4.19
N ILE A 323 19.22 -11.14 -3.19
CA ILE A 323 20.28 -10.14 -3.35
C ILE A 323 21.61 -10.83 -3.72
N GLU A 324 21.89 -12.00 -3.15
CA GLU A 324 23.08 -12.81 -3.45
C GLU A 324 23.04 -13.49 -4.83
N GLY A 325 22.00 -13.26 -5.64
CA GLY A 325 21.82 -13.92 -6.95
C GLY A 325 21.40 -15.38 -6.86
N LYS A 326 20.99 -15.84 -5.68
CA LYS A 326 20.50 -17.19 -5.43
C LYS A 326 18.97 -17.23 -5.58
N ARG A 327 18.42 -18.44 -5.67
CA ARG A 327 16.98 -18.64 -5.66
C ARG A 327 16.39 -18.13 -4.32
N GLY A 328 15.38 -17.24 -4.39
CA GLY A 328 14.71 -16.64 -3.25
C GLY A 328 13.89 -17.66 -2.45
N MET A 329 14.56 -18.50 -1.69
CA MET A 329 13.94 -19.53 -0.84
C MET A 329 14.26 -19.27 0.63
N PRO A 330 13.25 -19.32 1.51
CA PRO A 330 13.46 -19.22 2.96
C PRO A 330 14.35 -20.33 3.49
N ARG A 331 15.11 -19.99 4.53
CA ARG A 331 15.91 -20.97 5.28
C ARG A 331 15.35 -21.19 6.69
N VAL A 332 15.76 -22.29 7.32
CA VAL A 332 15.44 -22.59 8.71
C VAL A 332 16.10 -21.56 9.64
N LYS A 333 15.44 -21.17 10.69
CA LYS A 333 15.93 -20.30 11.75
C LYS A 333 15.93 -21.09 13.08
N PRO A 334 16.98 -21.00 13.93
CA PRO A 334 18.21 -20.25 13.79
C PRO A 334 19.16 -20.84 12.71
N PRO A 335 20.19 -20.05 12.22
CA PRO A 335 20.54 -18.69 12.67
C PRO A 335 19.57 -17.64 12.15
N ARG A 336 19.44 -16.53 12.92
CA ARG A 336 18.63 -15.37 12.53
C ARG A 336 19.39 -14.49 11.55
N THR A 337 18.66 -13.63 10.81
CA THR A 337 19.27 -12.68 9.86
C THR A 337 20.25 -11.72 10.53
N VAL A 338 19.98 -11.32 11.77
CA VAL A 338 20.89 -10.47 12.56
C VAL A 338 22.22 -11.15 12.93
N GLU A 339 22.28 -12.47 12.88
CA GLU A 339 23.47 -13.29 13.12
C GLU A 339 24.16 -13.63 11.79
N HIS A 340 23.41 -14.23 10.87
CA HIS A 340 23.86 -14.66 9.55
C HIS A 340 22.82 -14.31 8.49
N GLY A 341 22.90 -13.10 7.91
CA GLY A 341 22.03 -12.57 6.88
C GLY A 341 22.69 -12.56 5.50
N LEU A 342 22.75 -11.38 4.91
CA LEU A 342 23.36 -11.13 3.59
C LEU A 342 24.83 -11.53 3.59
N PHE A 343 25.25 -12.31 2.57
CA PHE A 343 26.59 -12.88 2.45
C PHE A 343 27.06 -13.62 3.72
N ASN A 344 26.11 -14.22 4.43
CA ASN A 344 26.34 -14.92 5.69
C ASN A 344 26.94 -14.03 6.81
N LYS A 345 26.63 -12.72 6.79
CA LYS A 345 27.10 -11.73 7.75
C LYS A 345 25.94 -11.12 8.55
N PRO A 346 26.22 -10.52 9.73
CA PRO A 346 25.18 -9.86 10.51
C PRO A 346 24.43 -8.82 9.69
N THR A 347 23.09 -8.92 9.65
CA THR A 347 22.29 -8.07 8.79
C THR A 347 21.07 -7.53 9.53
N ASN A 348 20.94 -6.20 9.58
CA ASN A 348 19.75 -5.53 10.06
C ASN A 348 18.79 -5.30 8.89
N LEU A 349 17.70 -6.07 8.85
CA LEU A 349 16.69 -6.00 7.82
C LEU A 349 15.40 -5.42 8.39
N ASN A 350 14.96 -4.27 7.86
CA ASN A 350 13.68 -3.64 8.18
C ASN A 350 12.92 -3.27 6.90
N ASN A 351 11.61 -3.07 7.05
CA ASN A 351 10.73 -2.59 6.01
C ASN A 351 10.92 -1.08 5.75
N VAL A 352 10.47 -0.58 4.59
CA VAL A 352 10.54 0.83 4.15
C VAL A 352 9.92 1.78 5.18
N GLU A 353 8.66 1.55 5.56
CA GLU A 353 7.94 2.41 6.51
C GLU A 353 8.62 2.40 7.89
N THR A 354 9.25 1.29 8.28
CA THR A 354 10.01 1.20 9.53
C THR A 354 11.20 2.16 9.52
N TYR A 355 12.00 2.17 8.45
CA TYR A 355 13.12 3.12 8.33
C TYR A 355 12.64 4.56 8.22
N ALA A 356 11.55 4.82 7.51
CA ALA A 356 10.99 6.17 7.37
C ALA A 356 10.49 6.79 8.70
N ASN A 357 10.24 5.98 9.73
CA ASN A 357 9.93 6.47 11.08
C ASN A 357 11.16 6.93 11.86
N VAL A 358 12.35 6.45 11.53
CA VAL A 358 13.57 6.70 12.32
C VAL A 358 13.94 8.18 12.40
N PRO A 359 13.95 8.98 11.31
CA PRO A 359 14.33 10.38 11.40
C PRO A 359 13.51 11.18 12.40
N MET A 360 12.20 10.98 12.48
CA MET A 360 11.38 11.71 13.44
C MET A 360 11.59 11.25 14.89
N ILE A 361 11.89 9.98 15.12
CA ILE A 361 12.23 9.48 16.46
C ILE A 361 13.51 10.14 16.96
N ILE A 362 14.55 10.18 16.14
CA ILE A 362 15.82 10.81 16.49
C ILE A 362 15.65 12.33 16.73
N ASN A 363 14.85 13.01 15.89
CA ASN A 363 14.64 14.45 16.02
C ASN A 363 13.76 14.83 17.22
N LYS A 364 12.63 14.13 17.40
CA LYS A 364 11.59 14.52 18.38
C LYS A 364 11.65 13.72 19.69
N GLY A 365 12.42 12.65 19.71
CA GLY A 365 12.63 11.80 20.88
C GLY A 365 11.64 10.63 21.02
N ALA A 366 12.10 9.58 21.70
CA ALA A 366 11.34 8.36 21.94
C ALA A 366 10.03 8.63 22.70
N ALA A 367 10.07 9.51 23.71
CA ALA A 367 8.89 9.86 24.50
C ALA A 367 7.78 10.50 23.66
N TRP A 368 8.13 11.38 22.71
CA TRP A 368 7.19 11.96 21.77
C TRP A 368 6.54 10.87 20.89
N TYR A 369 7.34 9.96 20.35
CA TYR A 369 6.82 8.89 19.49
C TYR A 369 5.86 7.96 20.24
N LYS A 370 6.21 7.63 21.50
CA LYS A 370 5.36 6.83 22.40
C LYS A 370 4.05 7.51 22.80
N SER A 371 3.97 8.82 22.73
CA SER A 371 2.73 9.56 23.03
C SER A 371 1.65 9.40 21.95
N ILE A 372 1.99 8.78 20.81
CA ILE A 372 1.08 8.58 19.68
C ILE A 372 0.67 7.10 19.65
N GLY A 373 -0.63 6.83 19.72
CA GLY A 373 -1.16 5.47 19.71
C GLY A 373 -1.02 4.72 21.06
N PRO A 374 -1.27 3.40 21.08
CA PRO A 374 -1.21 2.60 22.31
C PRO A 374 0.23 2.37 22.77
N GLU A 375 0.43 2.20 24.07
CA GLU A 375 1.75 2.00 24.69
C GLU A 375 2.55 0.83 24.05
N ASN A 376 1.89 -0.29 23.74
CA ASN A 376 2.52 -1.47 23.17
C ASN A 376 2.68 -1.43 21.65
N SER A 377 2.08 -0.46 20.98
CA SER A 377 2.11 -0.30 19.53
C SER A 377 2.10 1.18 19.15
N PRO A 378 3.11 1.97 19.56
CA PRO A 378 3.12 3.42 19.36
C PRO A 378 3.37 3.83 17.91
N GLY A 379 3.12 5.11 17.65
CA GLY A 379 3.28 5.76 16.35
C GLY A 379 2.06 5.62 15.45
N THR A 380 2.28 5.83 14.17
CA THR A 380 1.27 5.74 13.13
C THR A 380 1.49 4.51 12.24
N LYS A 381 0.50 4.20 11.41
CA LYS A 381 0.61 3.20 10.36
C LYS A 381 -0.05 3.69 9.08
N ALA A 382 0.65 3.55 7.98
CA ALA A 382 0.08 3.76 6.65
C ALA A 382 -0.73 2.54 6.21
N PHE A 383 -1.93 2.77 5.69
CA PHE A 383 -2.82 1.74 5.15
C PHE A 383 -3.22 2.05 3.71
N ALA A 384 -3.27 1.02 2.88
CA ALA A 384 -3.92 1.05 1.58
C ALA A 384 -5.38 0.62 1.76
N LEU A 385 -6.31 1.57 1.64
CA LEU A 385 -7.73 1.35 1.78
C LEU A 385 -8.36 1.13 0.40
N THR A 386 -8.87 -0.09 0.17
CA THR A 386 -9.36 -0.53 -1.14
C THR A 386 -10.67 -1.33 -1.02
N GLY A 387 -11.20 -1.77 -2.16
CA GLY A 387 -12.42 -2.59 -2.21
C GLY A 387 -13.70 -1.78 -2.40
N LYS A 388 -14.79 -2.19 -1.75
CA LYS A 388 -16.14 -1.66 -1.93
C LYS A 388 -16.43 -0.44 -1.06
N ILE A 389 -15.49 0.49 -0.99
CA ILE A 389 -15.52 1.69 -0.16
C ILE A 389 -15.59 2.96 -1.04
N LYS A 390 -16.18 4.04 -0.53
CA LYS A 390 -16.33 5.29 -1.30
C LYS A 390 -15.00 5.95 -1.66
N ASN A 391 -14.11 6.05 -0.67
CA ASN A 391 -12.83 6.74 -0.84
C ASN A 391 -11.69 5.71 -0.78
N THR A 392 -11.26 5.25 -1.94
CA THR A 392 -10.08 4.40 -2.08
C THR A 392 -8.82 5.25 -2.04
N GLY A 393 -7.81 4.85 -1.26
CA GLY A 393 -6.56 5.58 -1.21
C GLY A 393 -5.57 5.13 -0.16
N LEU A 394 -4.52 5.93 -0.01
CA LEU A 394 -3.48 5.78 0.99
C LEU A 394 -3.78 6.69 2.18
N ILE A 395 -3.89 6.11 3.34
CA ILE A 395 -4.16 6.83 4.59
C ILE A 395 -3.06 6.56 5.61
N GLU A 396 -2.87 7.47 6.55
CA GLU A 396 -2.02 7.25 7.71
C GLU A 396 -2.78 7.68 8.98
N VAL A 397 -2.90 6.76 9.92
CA VAL A 397 -3.63 6.97 11.16
C VAL A 397 -2.78 6.52 12.36
N PRO A 398 -3.03 7.06 13.56
CA PRO A 398 -2.41 6.54 14.78
C PRO A 398 -2.71 5.05 14.93
N MET A 399 -1.74 4.29 15.38
CA MET A 399 -1.99 2.93 15.85
C MET A 399 -3.09 2.96 16.91
N GLY A 400 -3.98 1.98 16.91
CA GLY A 400 -5.12 1.93 17.81
C GLY A 400 -6.39 2.63 17.30
N THR A 401 -6.33 3.32 16.15
CA THR A 401 -7.54 3.77 15.44
C THR A 401 -8.40 2.54 15.09
N THR A 402 -9.72 2.62 15.27
CA THR A 402 -10.59 1.48 15.04
C THR A 402 -10.87 1.23 13.55
N LEU A 403 -11.21 -0.01 13.20
CA LEU A 403 -11.66 -0.33 11.85
C LEU A 403 -12.88 0.49 11.43
N ARG A 404 -13.80 0.76 12.37
CA ARG A 404 -14.98 1.59 12.12
C ARG A 404 -14.59 3.01 11.68
N GLU A 405 -13.67 3.64 12.41
CA GLU A 405 -13.19 4.99 12.07
C GLU A 405 -12.51 5.00 10.70
N VAL A 406 -11.67 3.99 10.42
CA VAL A 406 -10.99 3.89 9.12
C VAL A 406 -11.97 3.71 7.96
N ILE A 407 -12.94 2.79 8.10
CA ILE A 407 -13.86 2.45 7.00
C ILE A 407 -14.92 3.55 6.80
N PHE A 408 -15.56 4.01 7.88
CA PHE A 408 -16.71 4.89 7.76
C PHE A 408 -16.35 6.38 7.83
N ASP A 409 -15.41 6.77 8.70
CA ASP A 409 -15.08 8.17 8.89
C ASP A 409 -14.04 8.67 7.88
N VAL A 410 -12.98 7.89 7.66
CA VAL A 410 -11.94 8.22 6.67
C VAL A 410 -12.36 7.77 5.27
N GLY A 411 -12.73 6.50 5.13
CA GLY A 411 -13.13 5.91 3.86
C GLY A 411 -14.50 6.33 3.34
N GLY A 412 -15.31 7.01 4.17
CA GLY A 412 -16.63 7.52 3.80
C GLY A 412 -17.73 6.47 3.72
N GLY A 413 -17.45 5.25 4.19
CA GLY A 413 -18.39 4.12 4.20
C GLY A 413 -18.52 3.43 2.84
N MET A 414 -19.52 2.55 2.76
CA MET A 414 -19.75 1.70 1.59
C MET A 414 -20.18 2.48 0.35
N ARG A 415 -19.83 1.99 -0.85
CA ARG A 415 -20.30 2.55 -2.13
C ARG A 415 -21.78 2.27 -2.35
N ASP A 416 -22.45 3.17 -3.06
CA ASP A 416 -23.77 3.00 -3.66
C ASP A 416 -24.86 2.47 -2.68
N GLY A 417 -24.71 2.77 -1.38
CA GLY A 417 -25.66 2.32 -0.36
C GLY A 417 -25.60 0.84 -0.02
N ALA A 418 -24.55 0.13 -0.48
CA ALA A 418 -24.29 -1.27 -0.11
C ALA A 418 -24.07 -1.41 1.41
N LYS A 419 -24.26 -2.61 1.94
CA LYS A 419 -24.00 -2.91 3.34
C LYS A 419 -22.58 -3.44 3.52
N PHE A 420 -21.94 -3.06 4.63
CA PHE A 420 -20.68 -3.66 5.03
C PHE A 420 -20.88 -5.14 5.33
N LYS A 421 -19.99 -5.97 4.82
CA LYS A 421 -19.98 -7.42 5.09
C LYS A 421 -18.75 -7.82 5.87
N ALA A 422 -17.56 -7.46 5.34
CA ALA A 422 -16.30 -7.83 5.94
C ALA A 422 -15.15 -6.94 5.45
N VAL A 423 -14.00 -7.04 6.09
CA VAL A 423 -12.74 -6.47 5.62
C VAL A 423 -11.63 -7.52 5.74
N GLN A 424 -10.89 -7.75 4.67
CA GLN A 424 -9.64 -8.49 4.71
C GLN A 424 -8.53 -7.55 5.15
N ILE A 425 -7.82 -7.89 6.22
CA ILE A 425 -6.67 -7.16 6.74
C ILE A 425 -5.43 -8.06 6.73
N GLY A 426 -4.26 -7.49 6.40
CA GLY A 426 -3.00 -8.21 6.38
C GLY A 426 -2.76 -9.04 5.12
N GLY A 427 -3.49 -8.77 4.05
CA GLY A 427 -3.35 -9.45 2.76
C GLY A 427 -3.56 -10.96 2.84
N PRO A 428 -2.83 -11.75 2.04
CA PRO A 428 -2.97 -13.21 2.00
C PRO A 428 -2.49 -13.93 3.27
N SER A 429 -1.82 -13.22 4.17
CA SER A 429 -1.38 -13.75 5.46
C SER A 429 -2.29 -13.37 6.63
N GLY A 430 -3.28 -12.54 6.37
CA GLY A 430 -4.18 -11.98 7.37
C GLY A 430 -5.50 -12.72 7.51
N GLY A 431 -6.49 -12.03 8.06
CA GLY A 431 -7.81 -12.59 8.33
C GLY A 431 -8.94 -11.69 7.84
N CYS A 432 -10.12 -12.28 7.72
CA CYS A 432 -11.35 -11.62 7.39
C CYS A 432 -12.09 -11.25 8.68
N LEU A 433 -12.33 -9.94 8.89
CA LEU A 433 -13.04 -9.40 10.05
C LEU A 433 -14.43 -8.92 9.64
N THR A 434 -15.40 -9.08 10.52
CA THR A 434 -16.82 -8.79 10.29
C THR A 434 -17.28 -7.54 11.04
N GLU A 435 -18.58 -7.27 11.04
CA GLU A 435 -19.17 -6.16 11.79
C GLU A 435 -18.89 -6.24 13.30
N LYS A 436 -18.70 -7.46 13.85
CA LYS A 436 -18.41 -7.69 15.27
C LYS A 436 -17.05 -7.10 15.68
N GLU A 437 -16.11 -7.05 14.76
CA GLU A 437 -14.74 -6.59 14.99
C GLU A 437 -14.52 -5.13 14.54
N LEU A 438 -15.55 -4.39 14.11
CA LEU A 438 -15.38 -3.01 13.62
C LEU A 438 -14.79 -2.05 14.67
N ASP A 439 -15.06 -2.29 15.94
CA ASP A 439 -14.57 -1.44 17.04
C ASP A 439 -13.22 -1.91 17.61
N ILE A 440 -12.58 -2.91 16.97
CA ILE A 440 -11.26 -3.37 17.38
C ILE A 440 -10.19 -2.32 17.04
N PRO A 441 -9.27 -2.02 17.97
CA PRO A 441 -8.14 -1.16 17.65
C PRO A 441 -7.19 -1.81 16.64
N LEU A 442 -6.76 -1.04 15.65
CA LEU A 442 -5.75 -1.47 14.69
C LEU A 442 -4.36 -1.40 15.34
N ASP A 443 -4.04 -2.42 16.13
CA ASP A 443 -2.73 -2.64 16.71
C ASP A 443 -2.32 -4.12 16.62
N PHE A 444 -1.03 -4.41 16.82
CA PHE A 444 -0.48 -5.76 16.64
C PHE A 444 -1.06 -6.79 17.61
N ASP A 445 -1.37 -6.37 18.82
CA ASP A 445 -1.77 -7.29 19.89
C ASP A 445 -3.29 -7.54 19.87
N SER A 446 -4.08 -6.51 19.57
CA SER A 446 -5.54 -6.61 19.47
C SER A 446 -5.97 -7.48 18.29
N LEU A 447 -5.38 -7.26 17.11
CA LEU A 447 -5.70 -8.07 15.92
C LEU A 447 -5.30 -9.53 16.08
N LYS A 448 -4.16 -9.80 16.75
CA LYS A 448 -3.73 -11.17 17.02
C LYS A 448 -4.74 -11.94 17.87
N LYS A 449 -5.44 -11.29 18.81
CA LYS A 449 -6.46 -11.94 19.66
C LYS A 449 -7.65 -12.46 18.87
N VAL A 450 -7.95 -11.85 17.73
CA VAL A 450 -9.04 -12.28 16.83
C VAL A 450 -8.54 -13.05 15.61
N GLY A 451 -7.33 -13.59 15.67
CA GLY A 451 -6.76 -14.40 14.58
C GLY A 451 -6.37 -13.63 13.32
N ALA A 452 -6.30 -12.29 13.41
CA ALA A 452 -5.88 -11.43 12.32
C ALA A 452 -4.50 -10.80 12.57
N MET A 453 -3.98 -10.10 11.59
CA MET A 453 -2.72 -9.36 11.69
C MET A 453 -2.79 -8.07 10.85
N ILE A 454 -2.02 -7.05 11.24
CA ILE A 454 -1.92 -5.80 10.45
C ILE A 454 -1.35 -6.08 9.06
N GLY A 455 -0.44 -7.04 8.95
CA GLY A 455 0.31 -7.26 7.72
C GLY A 455 1.09 -6.02 7.30
N SER A 456 1.27 -5.84 6.00
CA SER A 456 1.89 -4.63 5.44
C SER A 456 1.01 -3.38 5.58
N GLY A 457 -0.32 -3.54 5.72
CA GLY A 457 -1.30 -2.45 5.85
C GLY A 457 -2.35 -2.43 4.74
N GLY A 458 -2.49 -3.51 3.98
CA GLY A 458 -3.58 -3.66 3.02
C GLY A 458 -4.92 -3.89 3.72
N LEU A 459 -5.93 -3.10 3.36
CA LEU A 459 -7.32 -3.22 3.79
C LEU A 459 -8.23 -3.34 2.56
N VAL A 460 -8.90 -4.50 2.42
CA VAL A 460 -9.85 -4.74 1.32
C VAL A 460 -11.24 -4.86 1.89
N VAL A 461 -12.05 -3.82 1.72
CA VAL A 461 -13.42 -3.74 2.23
C VAL A 461 -14.39 -4.44 1.27
N MET A 462 -15.29 -5.25 1.81
CA MET A 462 -16.23 -6.08 1.08
C MET A 462 -17.67 -5.76 1.47
N ASP A 463 -18.56 -5.82 0.49
CA ASP A 463 -20.00 -5.55 0.65
C ASP A 463 -20.84 -6.84 0.69
N ASP A 464 -22.12 -6.68 0.87
CA ASP A 464 -23.12 -7.77 0.92
C ASP A 464 -23.25 -8.55 -0.40
N LYS A 465 -22.68 -8.05 -1.50
CA LYS A 465 -22.62 -8.72 -2.81
C LYS A 465 -21.32 -9.47 -3.06
N THR A 466 -20.39 -9.46 -2.13
CA THR A 466 -19.11 -10.17 -2.24
C THR A 466 -19.24 -11.60 -1.74
N CYS A 467 -18.85 -12.57 -2.55
CA CYS A 467 -18.82 -13.99 -2.17
C CYS A 467 -17.58 -14.32 -1.35
N MET A 468 -17.76 -14.80 -0.12
CA MET A 468 -16.65 -15.07 0.79
C MET A 468 -15.88 -16.34 0.40
N VAL A 469 -16.51 -17.28 -0.29
CA VAL A 469 -15.84 -18.48 -0.82
C VAL A 469 -14.92 -18.11 -2.00
N GLU A 470 -15.36 -17.19 -2.87
CA GLU A 470 -14.54 -16.68 -3.97
C GLU A 470 -13.36 -15.84 -3.46
N ILE A 471 -13.56 -15.05 -2.40
CA ILE A 471 -12.47 -14.32 -1.72
C ILE A 471 -11.42 -15.29 -1.16
N ALA A 472 -11.86 -16.36 -0.50
CA ALA A 472 -10.96 -17.40 0.01
C ALA A 472 -10.18 -18.08 -1.14
N ARG A 473 -10.87 -18.41 -2.25
CA ARG A 473 -10.25 -18.97 -3.46
C ARG A 473 -9.21 -18.01 -4.03
N PHE A 474 -9.54 -16.73 -4.17
CA PHE A 474 -8.64 -15.69 -4.70
C PHE A 474 -7.33 -15.60 -3.91
N PHE A 475 -7.41 -15.52 -2.57
CA PHE A 475 -6.20 -15.46 -1.73
C PHE A 475 -5.42 -16.78 -1.74
N MET A 476 -6.10 -17.92 -1.84
CA MET A 476 -5.42 -19.23 -1.93
C MET A 476 -4.72 -19.39 -3.28
N ASP A 477 -5.34 -18.97 -4.38
CA ASP A 477 -4.73 -18.96 -5.73
C ASP A 477 -3.47 -18.09 -5.74
N PHE A 478 -3.55 -16.87 -5.20
CA PHE A 478 -2.40 -15.99 -5.04
C PHE A 478 -1.27 -16.69 -4.25
N THR A 479 -1.59 -17.24 -3.08
CA THR A 479 -0.58 -17.84 -2.19
C THR A 479 0.03 -19.09 -2.80
N GLN A 480 -0.76 -19.89 -3.51
CA GLN A 480 -0.28 -21.09 -4.20
C GLN A 480 0.71 -20.72 -5.31
N ASN A 481 0.40 -19.69 -6.12
CA ASN A 481 1.27 -19.18 -7.17
C ASN A 481 2.57 -18.59 -6.62
N GLU A 482 2.54 -17.95 -5.43
CA GLU A 482 3.67 -17.33 -4.75
C GLU A 482 4.49 -18.30 -3.88
N SER A 483 4.09 -19.55 -3.78
CA SER A 483 4.84 -20.56 -3.05
C SER A 483 6.19 -20.85 -3.71
N CYS A 484 7.29 -20.77 -2.93
CA CYS A 484 8.62 -21.12 -3.45
C CYS A 484 8.79 -22.63 -3.74
N GLY A 485 7.82 -23.48 -3.37
CA GLY A 485 7.81 -24.91 -3.57
C GLY A 485 8.78 -25.72 -2.70
N LYS A 486 9.48 -25.10 -1.74
CA LYS A 486 10.51 -25.76 -0.95
C LYS A 486 9.97 -26.84 0.01
N CYS A 487 8.95 -26.50 0.79
CA CYS A 487 8.38 -27.45 1.77
C CYS A 487 7.06 -28.05 1.26
N VAL A 488 6.90 -29.37 1.48
CA VAL A 488 5.73 -30.12 1.01
C VAL A 488 4.40 -29.56 1.54
N PRO A 489 4.26 -29.22 2.83
CA PRO A 489 2.98 -28.72 3.35
C PRO A 489 2.46 -27.48 2.61
N CYS A 490 3.34 -26.53 2.29
CA CYS A 490 2.96 -25.34 1.51
C CYS A 490 2.72 -25.72 0.05
N ARG A 491 3.68 -26.39 -0.64
CA ARG A 491 3.60 -26.69 -2.06
C ARG A 491 2.36 -27.51 -2.44
N GLU A 492 2.14 -28.63 -1.73
CA GLU A 492 1.03 -29.52 -2.03
C GLU A 492 -0.25 -29.13 -1.31
N GLY A 493 -0.14 -28.67 -0.06
CA GLY A 493 -1.31 -28.33 0.75
C GLY A 493 -2.08 -27.14 0.20
N THR A 494 -1.40 -26.03 -0.18
CA THR A 494 -2.09 -24.87 -0.75
C THR A 494 -2.75 -25.22 -2.09
N LYS A 495 -2.12 -26.09 -2.90
CA LYS A 495 -2.72 -26.57 -4.13
C LYS A 495 -3.98 -27.39 -3.89
N ARG A 496 -3.95 -28.32 -2.91
CA ARG A 496 -5.14 -29.12 -2.58
C ARG A 496 -6.28 -28.23 -2.05
N MET A 497 -5.97 -27.25 -1.20
CA MET A 497 -6.98 -26.30 -0.73
C MET A 497 -7.57 -25.50 -1.90
N LEU A 498 -6.74 -25.02 -2.84
CA LEU A 498 -7.21 -24.29 -4.02
C LEU A 498 -8.16 -25.16 -4.86
N GLU A 499 -7.80 -26.40 -5.18
CA GLU A 499 -8.64 -27.32 -5.97
C GLU A 499 -9.99 -27.61 -5.30
N ILE A 500 -10.04 -27.64 -3.94
CA ILE A 500 -11.30 -27.76 -3.20
C ILE A 500 -12.14 -26.49 -3.37
N LEU A 501 -11.53 -25.32 -3.17
CA LEU A 501 -12.24 -24.03 -3.30
C LEU A 501 -12.74 -23.80 -4.73
N GLU A 502 -11.95 -24.12 -5.75
CA GLU A 502 -12.34 -24.04 -7.16
C GLU A 502 -13.57 -24.90 -7.43
N ARG A 503 -13.57 -26.18 -7.02
CA ARG A 503 -14.73 -27.03 -7.24
C ARG A 503 -15.97 -26.56 -6.48
N ILE A 504 -15.82 -25.94 -5.31
CA ILE A 504 -16.96 -25.38 -4.55
C ILE A 504 -17.59 -24.21 -5.33
N VAL A 505 -16.81 -23.24 -5.79
CA VAL A 505 -17.33 -22.08 -6.55
C VAL A 505 -17.85 -22.46 -7.94
N GLU A 506 -17.39 -23.58 -8.48
CA GLU A 506 -17.89 -24.16 -9.74
C GLU A 506 -19.19 -24.99 -9.58
N GLY A 507 -19.67 -25.18 -8.34
CA GLY A 507 -20.88 -25.97 -8.05
C GLY A 507 -20.65 -27.47 -7.92
N ASN A 508 -19.37 -27.91 -7.92
CA ASN A 508 -18.96 -29.31 -7.81
C ASN A 508 -18.50 -29.68 -6.38
N GLY A 509 -18.78 -28.81 -5.40
CA GLY A 509 -18.44 -29.03 -3.99
C GLY A 509 -19.11 -30.30 -3.46
N LYS A 510 -18.42 -31.00 -2.56
CA LYS A 510 -18.80 -32.28 -2.01
C LYS A 510 -18.96 -32.19 -0.50
N ASP A 511 -19.75 -33.11 0.05
CA ASP A 511 -19.80 -33.31 1.49
C ASP A 511 -18.41 -33.66 2.06
N GLY A 512 -18.04 -33.07 3.20
CA GLY A 512 -16.72 -33.19 3.80
C GLY A 512 -15.66 -32.23 3.26
N ASP A 513 -15.96 -31.37 2.28
CA ASP A 513 -14.99 -30.41 1.73
C ASP A 513 -14.56 -29.34 2.75
N ILE A 514 -15.48 -28.89 3.61
CA ILE A 514 -15.17 -27.88 4.63
C ILE A 514 -14.22 -28.48 5.67
N GLU A 515 -14.52 -29.65 6.16
CA GLU A 515 -13.70 -30.38 7.14
C GLU A 515 -12.30 -30.68 6.58
N THR A 516 -12.20 -31.06 5.31
CA THR A 516 -10.92 -31.27 4.63
C THR A 516 -10.12 -29.97 4.51
N LEU A 517 -10.76 -28.82 4.22
CA LEU A 517 -10.10 -27.51 4.21
C LEU A 517 -9.56 -27.15 5.60
N GLU A 518 -10.31 -27.40 6.67
CA GLU A 518 -9.90 -27.14 8.05
C GLU A 518 -8.71 -28.04 8.47
N GLU A 519 -8.72 -29.32 8.13
CA GLU A 519 -7.62 -30.25 8.39
C GLU A 519 -6.33 -29.89 7.63
N LEU A 520 -6.45 -29.55 6.35
CA LEU A 520 -5.33 -29.08 5.55
C LEU A 520 -4.76 -27.76 6.10
N ALA A 521 -5.63 -26.85 6.51
CA ALA A 521 -5.25 -25.58 7.10
C ALA A 521 -4.41 -25.76 8.37
N ASP A 522 -4.86 -26.63 9.29
CA ASP A 522 -4.12 -26.95 10.51
C ASP A 522 -2.75 -27.57 10.18
N THR A 523 -2.74 -28.55 9.28
CA THR A 523 -1.50 -29.21 8.85
C THR A 523 -0.50 -28.23 8.27
N ILE A 524 -0.92 -27.36 7.33
CA ILE A 524 -0.05 -26.38 6.67
C ILE A 524 0.49 -25.37 7.69
N SER A 525 -0.38 -24.83 8.55
CA SER A 525 -0.02 -23.81 9.54
C SER A 525 1.03 -24.31 10.54
N ASN A 526 0.93 -25.56 10.96
CA ASN A 526 1.83 -26.16 11.95
C ASN A 526 3.12 -26.70 11.36
N THR A 527 3.16 -27.06 10.07
CA THR A 527 4.30 -27.79 9.49
C THR A 527 5.06 -27.04 8.39
N ALA A 528 4.51 -25.94 7.85
CA ALA A 528 5.21 -25.13 6.86
C ALA A 528 6.46 -24.44 7.44
N LEU A 529 7.47 -24.22 6.59
CA LEU A 529 8.78 -23.72 7.00
C LEU A 529 8.78 -22.23 7.37
N CYS A 530 8.13 -21.39 6.56
CA CYS A 530 8.21 -19.93 6.66
C CYS A 530 6.83 -19.29 6.94
N GLY A 531 6.83 -17.97 7.18
CA GLY A 531 5.61 -17.20 7.44
C GLY A 531 4.57 -17.35 6.35
N LEU A 532 4.96 -17.23 5.06
CA LEU A 532 4.04 -17.38 3.94
C LEU A 532 3.25 -18.70 4.01
N GLY A 533 3.95 -19.84 4.14
CA GLY A 533 3.26 -21.12 4.22
C GLY A 533 2.40 -21.27 5.47
N LYS A 534 2.90 -20.82 6.63
CA LYS A 534 2.16 -20.93 7.91
C LYS A 534 0.87 -20.10 7.94
N THR A 535 0.83 -18.97 7.24
CA THR A 535 -0.32 -18.08 7.23
C THR A 535 -1.18 -18.22 5.96
N ALA A 536 -0.73 -18.99 4.97
CA ALA A 536 -1.47 -19.23 3.73
C ALA A 536 -2.94 -19.64 3.93
N PRO A 537 -3.27 -20.51 4.91
CA PRO A 537 -4.65 -20.91 5.15
C PRO A 537 -5.52 -19.86 5.87
N SER A 538 -4.93 -18.80 6.45
CA SER A 538 -5.65 -17.86 7.32
C SER A 538 -6.90 -17.22 6.67
N PRO A 539 -6.89 -16.76 5.40
CA PRO A 539 -8.09 -16.24 4.75
C PRO A 539 -9.21 -17.30 4.63
N VAL A 540 -8.85 -18.54 4.34
CA VAL A 540 -9.81 -19.66 4.22
C VAL A 540 -10.44 -19.97 5.58
N VAL A 541 -9.60 -20.13 6.61
CA VAL A 541 -10.07 -20.42 7.99
C VAL A 541 -10.98 -19.31 8.49
N SER A 542 -10.58 -18.04 8.34
CA SER A 542 -11.39 -16.92 8.83
C SER A 542 -12.71 -16.75 8.07
N THR A 543 -12.75 -17.06 6.77
CA THR A 543 -14.00 -17.04 6.00
C THR A 543 -14.91 -18.22 6.34
N ILE A 544 -14.37 -19.42 6.59
CA ILE A 544 -15.17 -20.54 7.08
C ILE A 544 -15.76 -20.23 8.47
N GLN A 545 -14.96 -19.69 9.38
CA GLN A 545 -15.39 -19.37 10.74
C GLN A 545 -16.52 -18.32 10.77
N ASN A 546 -16.48 -17.32 9.88
CA ASN A 546 -17.43 -16.22 9.89
C ASN A 546 -18.60 -16.38 8.91
N PHE A 547 -18.47 -17.25 7.90
CA PHE A 547 -19.44 -17.38 6.79
C PHE A 547 -19.61 -18.85 6.36
N ARG A 548 -19.61 -19.78 7.31
CA ARG A 548 -19.77 -21.21 7.04
C ARG A 548 -21.02 -21.51 6.21
N GLU A 549 -22.11 -20.79 6.48
CA GLU A 549 -23.36 -20.92 5.74
C GLU A 549 -23.22 -20.60 4.23
N GLU A 550 -22.29 -19.73 3.84
CA GLU A 550 -22.04 -19.50 2.41
C GLU A 550 -21.36 -20.70 1.76
N TYR A 551 -20.42 -21.36 2.45
CA TYR A 551 -19.81 -22.59 1.97
C TYR A 551 -20.84 -23.70 1.83
N GLU A 552 -21.68 -23.90 2.83
CA GLU A 552 -22.77 -24.87 2.84
C GLU A 552 -23.76 -24.63 1.70
N ALA A 553 -24.16 -23.38 1.45
CA ALA A 553 -25.03 -23.02 0.33
C ALA A 553 -24.38 -23.35 -1.03
N HIS A 554 -23.07 -23.14 -1.20
CA HIS A 554 -22.36 -23.52 -2.42
C HIS A 554 -22.27 -25.04 -2.59
N ILE A 555 -22.05 -25.79 -1.49
CA ILE A 555 -21.85 -27.23 -1.52
C ILE A 555 -23.19 -27.98 -1.64
N TYR A 556 -24.18 -27.68 -0.80
CA TYR A 556 -25.43 -28.42 -0.71
C TYR A 556 -26.54 -27.85 -1.57
N ASP A 557 -26.76 -26.52 -1.54
CA ASP A 557 -27.81 -25.86 -2.30
C ASP A 557 -27.43 -25.54 -3.74
N LYS A 558 -26.14 -25.70 -4.09
CA LYS A 558 -25.57 -25.30 -5.39
C LYS A 558 -25.92 -23.85 -5.75
N ARG A 559 -25.87 -22.96 -4.77
CA ARG A 559 -26.25 -21.55 -4.85
C ARG A 559 -25.16 -20.65 -4.27
N CYS A 560 -24.88 -19.55 -4.94
CA CYS A 560 -24.03 -18.48 -4.41
C CYS A 560 -24.91 -17.39 -3.78
N PRO A 561 -24.93 -17.20 -2.45
CA PRO A 561 -25.78 -16.18 -1.81
C PRO A 561 -25.50 -14.75 -2.29
N ALA A 562 -24.25 -14.45 -2.67
CA ALA A 562 -23.84 -13.15 -3.21
C ALA A 562 -24.11 -12.99 -4.72
N GLY A 563 -24.48 -14.07 -5.43
CA GLY A 563 -24.71 -14.05 -6.89
C GLY A 563 -23.43 -13.84 -7.73
N GLU A 564 -22.25 -13.93 -7.15
CA GLU A 564 -20.97 -13.64 -7.83
C GLU A 564 -20.47 -14.82 -8.66
N CYS A 565 -20.61 -16.06 -8.15
CA CYS A 565 -20.08 -17.27 -8.77
C CYS A 565 -20.86 -17.62 -10.05
N SER A 566 -20.27 -17.36 -11.21
CA SER A 566 -20.91 -17.49 -12.52
C SER A 566 -21.47 -18.89 -12.79
N LYS A 567 -20.80 -19.94 -12.31
CA LYS A 567 -21.22 -21.33 -12.48
C LYS A 567 -22.41 -21.74 -11.63
N LEU A 568 -22.71 -20.97 -10.57
CA LEU A 568 -23.85 -21.21 -9.68
C LEU A 568 -25.06 -20.33 -10.02
N LYS A 569 -24.95 -19.42 -10.98
CA LYS A 569 -26.08 -18.62 -11.46
C LYS A 569 -27.14 -19.50 -12.10
N LYS A 570 -28.39 -19.20 -11.81
CA LYS A 570 -29.55 -19.83 -12.49
C LYS A 570 -30.30 -18.77 -13.25
N PHE A 571 -30.55 -19.03 -14.52
CA PHE A 571 -31.44 -18.18 -15.30
C PHE A 571 -32.79 -18.89 -15.45
N VAL A 572 -33.85 -18.18 -15.11
CA VAL A 572 -35.21 -18.70 -15.20
C VAL A 572 -36.07 -17.77 -16.05
N ILE A 573 -37.06 -18.34 -16.69
CA ILE A 573 -38.06 -17.59 -17.45
C ILE A 573 -39.35 -17.55 -16.62
N ILE A 574 -39.77 -16.34 -16.23
CA ILE A 574 -41.06 -16.14 -15.53
C ILE A 574 -42.15 -16.34 -16.54
N ALA A 575 -42.93 -17.41 -16.36
CA ALA A 575 -44.01 -17.84 -17.30
C ALA A 575 -45.01 -16.71 -17.58
N ASP A 576 -45.47 -16.00 -16.56
CA ASP A 576 -46.50 -14.94 -16.68
C ASP A 576 -45.99 -13.72 -17.51
N LYS A 577 -44.68 -13.48 -17.52
CA LYS A 577 -44.07 -12.41 -18.29
C LYS A 577 -43.66 -12.85 -19.69
N CYS A 578 -43.52 -14.15 -19.91
CA CYS A 578 -43.07 -14.69 -21.17
C CYS A 578 -44.16 -14.66 -22.25
N LYS A 579 -43.91 -13.99 -23.36
CA LYS A 579 -44.84 -13.90 -24.50
C LYS A 579 -44.59 -14.99 -25.57
N GLY A 580 -43.72 -15.96 -25.32
CA GLY A 580 -43.46 -17.05 -26.25
C GLY A 580 -42.87 -16.61 -27.59
N CYS A 581 -42.07 -15.52 -27.61
CA CYS A 581 -41.53 -14.93 -28.84
C CYS A 581 -40.30 -15.68 -29.42
N SER A 582 -39.78 -16.68 -28.72
CA SER A 582 -38.63 -17.51 -29.08
C SER A 582 -37.29 -16.77 -29.23
N LYS A 583 -37.17 -15.46 -29.02
CA LYS A 583 -35.95 -14.68 -29.25
C LYS A 583 -34.79 -15.18 -28.38
N CYS A 584 -35.03 -15.46 -27.09
CA CYS A 584 -34.03 -16.02 -26.17
C CYS A 584 -33.57 -17.42 -26.61
N ALA A 585 -34.46 -18.28 -27.07
CA ALA A 585 -34.15 -19.64 -27.50
C ALA A 585 -33.30 -19.62 -28.79
N ARG A 586 -33.65 -18.80 -29.78
CA ARG A 586 -32.90 -18.67 -31.06
C ARG A 586 -31.50 -18.09 -30.87
N ASN A 587 -31.27 -17.30 -29.82
CA ASN A 587 -29.96 -16.72 -29.54
C ASN A 587 -29.21 -17.48 -28.43
N CYS A 588 -29.70 -18.65 -28.03
CA CYS A 588 -29.00 -19.49 -27.05
C CYS A 588 -27.89 -20.29 -27.76
N PRO A 589 -26.59 -20.05 -27.42
CA PRO A 589 -25.46 -20.68 -28.14
C PRO A 589 -25.41 -22.20 -27.97
N VAL A 590 -26.08 -22.74 -26.95
CA VAL A 590 -26.09 -24.18 -26.61
C VAL A 590 -27.47 -24.81 -26.72
N ASN A 591 -28.44 -24.09 -27.27
CA ASN A 591 -29.83 -24.55 -27.41
C ASN A 591 -30.41 -25.09 -26.06
N ALA A 592 -30.17 -24.39 -24.95
CA ALA A 592 -30.64 -24.77 -23.63
C ALA A 592 -32.05 -24.25 -23.31
N ILE A 593 -32.75 -23.61 -24.23
CA ILE A 593 -34.07 -23.00 -23.99
C ILE A 593 -35.09 -23.65 -24.89
N ASP A 594 -35.99 -24.39 -24.28
CA ASP A 594 -37.03 -25.16 -24.94
C ASP A 594 -38.40 -24.53 -24.74
N GLY A 595 -39.29 -24.63 -25.73
CA GLY A 595 -40.68 -24.12 -25.64
C GLY A 595 -41.33 -24.03 -27.04
N LYS A 596 -42.61 -23.65 -27.05
CA LYS A 596 -43.35 -23.40 -28.28
C LYS A 596 -43.70 -21.92 -28.44
N ILE A 597 -43.78 -21.45 -29.68
CA ILE A 597 -44.19 -20.07 -29.99
C ILE A 597 -45.60 -19.82 -29.38
N LYS A 598 -45.73 -18.66 -28.71
CA LYS A 598 -46.93 -18.24 -27.95
C LYS A 598 -47.13 -18.96 -26.60
N GLU A 599 -46.28 -19.90 -26.22
CA GLU A 599 -46.24 -20.53 -24.90
C GLU A 599 -44.98 -20.09 -24.15
N PRO A 600 -44.97 -20.11 -22.81
CA PRO A 600 -43.75 -19.82 -22.05
C PRO A 600 -42.62 -20.80 -22.38
N PHE A 601 -41.41 -20.26 -22.56
CA PHE A 601 -40.20 -21.06 -22.74
C PHE A 601 -39.60 -21.43 -21.37
N VAL A 602 -38.81 -22.49 -21.33
CA VAL A 602 -38.12 -22.98 -20.12
C VAL A 602 -36.63 -23.16 -20.41
N ILE A 603 -35.77 -22.81 -19.46
CA ILE A 603 -34.32 -23.01 -19.57
C ILE A 603 -33.97 -24.35 -18.95
N ASN A 604 -33.36 -25.23 -19.74
CA ASN A 604 -32.79 -26.48 -19.26
C ASN A 604 -31.44 -26.15 -18.54
N GLN A 605 -31.45 -26.28 -17.22
CA GLN A 605 -30.28 -25.90 -16.39
C GLN A 605 -29.06 -26.79 -16.60
N GLU A 606 -29.24 -28.04 -17.03
CA GLU A 606 -28.14 -28.97 -17.32
C GLU A 606 -27.39 -28.60 -18.63
N LYS A 607 -28.11 -28.09 -19.62
CA LYS A 607 -27.54 -27.63 -20.89
C LYS A 607 -27.06 -26.18 -20.84
N CYS A 608 -27.54 -25.40 -19.87
CA CYS A 608 -27.26 -23.97 -19.78
C CYS A 608 -25.82 -23.70 -19.34
N ILE A 609 -25.03 -23.04 -20.20
CA ILE A 609 -23.66 -22.59 -19.89
C ILE A 609 -23.62 -21.27 -19.08
N LYS A 610 -24.77 -20.76 -18.66
CA LYS A 610 -24.93 -19.61 -17.78
C LYS A 610 -24.31 -18.30 -18.32
N CYS A 611 -24.30 -18.10 -19.62
CA CYS A 611 -23.71 -16.95 -20.30
C CYS A 611 -24.53 -15.65 -20.21
N GLY A 612 -25.80 -15.70 -19.73
CA GLY A 612 -26.67 -14.53 -19.58
C GLY A 612 -27.24 -13.94 -20.88
N ALA A 613 -26.90 -14.48 -22.06
CA ALA A 613 -27.37 -13.95 -23.35
C ALA A 613 -28.91 -13.87 -23.46
N CYS A 614 -29.63 -14.77 -22.82
CA CYS A 614 -31.10 -14.80 -22.81
C CYS A 614 -31.71 -13.57 -22.11
N ILE A 615 -31.07 -13.01 -21.08
CA ILE A 615 -31.54 -11.78 -20.39
C ILE A 615 -31.49 -10.60 -21.37
N GLY A 616 -30.33 -10.37 -21.99
CA GLY A 616 -30.14 -9.27 -22.96
C GLY A 616 -31.03 -9.37 -24.20
N ASN A 617 -31.48 -10.58 -24.54
CA ASN A 617 -32.37 -10.83 -25.67
C ASN A 617 -33.87 -10.77 -25.31
N CYS A 618 -34.25 -10.68 -24.03
CA CYS A 618 -35.65 -10.69 -23.61
C CYS A 618 -36.23 -9.27 -23.53
N ASN A 619 -36.95 -8.86 -24.57
CA ASN A 619 -37.59 -7.53 -24.60
C ASN A 619 -38.74 -7.37 -23.55
N PHE A 620 -39.18 -8.44 -22.90
CA PHE A 620 -40.29 -8.44 -21.95
C PHE A 620 -39.82 -8.54 -20.49
N GLY A 621 -38.52 -8.57 -20.23
CA GLY A 621 -37.98 -8.75 -18.89
C GLY A 621 -38.47 -10.05 -18.22
N ALA A 622 -38.78 -11.08 -19.04
CA ALA A 622 -39.27 -12.37 -18.55
C ALA A 622 -38.15 -13.30 -18.11
N VAL A 623 -36.91 -13.07 -18.56
CA VAL A 623 -35.73 -13.82 -18.12
C VAL A 623 -35.08 -13.09 -16.96
N ILE A 624 -34.92 -13.77 -15.85
CA ILE A 624 -34.24 -13.24 -14.66
C ILE A 624 -33.10 -14.16 -14.24
N GLU A 625 -32.15 -13.59 -13.55
CA GLU A 625 -31.15 -14.32 -12.78
C GLU A 625 -31.78 -14.62 -11.40
N GLU A 626 -31.83 -15.90 -11.02
CA GLU A 626 -32.26 -16.36 -9.71
C GLU A 626 -30.99 -16.55 -8.85
N ALA A 627 -30.94 -15.88 -7.70
CA ALA A 627 -29.80 -15.90 -6.79
C ALA A 627 -29.71 -17.22 -6.00
#